data_5013f6cd8a81dff4d76aefc18a6ddd88
#
_entry.id   5013f6cd8a81dff4d76aefc18a6ddd88
#
_cell.length_a   1.000
_cell.length_b   1.000
_cell.length_c   1.000
_cell.angle_alpha   90.00
_cell.angle_beta   90.00
_cell.angle_gamma   90.00
#
_symmetry.space_group_name_H-M   'P 1'
#
loop_
_entity.id
_entity.type
_entity.pdbx_description
1 polymer ?
#
loop_
_entity_poly.entity_id
_entity_poly.type
_entity_poly.pdbx_seq_one_letter_code
_entity_poly.pdbx_strand_id
1 'polypeptide(L)'
;MKAKLLAVLALSLAGVVLLAPAAGAKERLLTLYSPRIDSLPYVHDTHHVTLHADGSEAPAQPGYVLGFKEMALVDSRKPDAKPLPIAKMMVHHFLYFAPGRVDQLPGSCWPGAGFLSGRGEEHPTGGVLRDSSKVFRDRYGINNRLPDGSAPDWRLTAMVMNHYKRPKSFYIRAKVWYTTDETRTPASPVVIGDCAQLGNGMAYDVPGGGKRDSNYVNSSDWVAPFNGRMLVASSHQHGGGKYQTLESRTCQRRLFKAPVYHGPPDHVYNTIRPILHEPGPIGTGAYASYAGIPIAQGEVLRRTAVHDNHNLHVASMGFWSAWFVRDESVKRCGRIPKDIVEINRPKRFDRTPNHDLKVPQLARPIGAFSAFDGNPLQVGDDFFRPGRITARVGETVTWNFGGTRPHSVTVANGPRGFSSVYWGRTRGTYSVTPNVKGTYRLVCLVHPTTMAQTLVVR
;
A
#
# COMPACT_ATOMS: atom_id res chain seq x y z
N MET A 1 -32.33 -56.08 73.40
CA MET A 1 -31.75 -56.20 72.04
C MET A 1 -31.44 -54.79 71.54
N LYS A 2 -30.16 -54.42 71.45
CA LYS A 2 -29.68 -53.08 71.16
C LYS A 2 -29.28 -52.99 69.69
N ALA A 3 -29.99 -52.18 68.89
CA ALA A 3 -29.56 -51.87 67.49
C ALA A 3 -28.62 -50.70 67.51
N LYS A 4 -27.44 -50.90 66.92
CA LYS A 4 -26.42 -49.85 66.73
C LYS A 4 -26.67 -49.18 65.39
N LEU A 5 -26.88 -47.88 65.42
CA LEU A 5 -26.93 -46.99 64.22
C LEU A 5 -25.49 -46.61 63.85
N LEU A 6 -25.05 -46.99 62.67
CA LEU A 6 -23.80 -46.47 62.07
C LEU A 6 -24.14 -45.19 61.24
N ALA A 7 -23.62 -44.06 61.67
CA ALA A 7 -23.62 -42.83 60.87
C ALA A 7 -22.39 -42.82 59.95
N VAL A 8 -22.62 -42.79 58.61
CA VAL A 8 -21.60 -42.60 57.62
C VAL A 8 -21.47 -41.11 57.36
N LEU A 9 -20.32 -40.54 57.73
CA LEU A 9 -19.95 -39.17 57.45
C LEU A 9 -19.35 -39.10 56.02
N ALA A 10 -20.11 -38.54 55.07
CA ALA A 10 -19.56 -38.23 53.73
C ALA A 10 -18.82 -36.89 53.77
N LEU A 11 -17.47 -36.94 53.71
CA LEU A 11 -16.64 -35.77 53.50
C LEU A 11 -16.68 -35.43 52.01
N SER A 12 -17.35 -34.34 51.66
CA SER A 12 -17.28 -33.70 50.33
C SER A 12 -15.97 -32.87 50.26
N LEU A 13 -14.93 -33.42 49.60
CA LEU A 13 -13.80 -32.63 49.17
C LEU A 13 -14.24 -31.67 48.05
N ALA A 14 -14.49 -30.40 48.39
CA ALA A 14 -14.55 -29.32 47.41
C ALA A 14 -13.13 -29.09 46.89
N GLY A 15 -12.82 -29.64 45.71
CA GLY A 15 -11.58 -29.35 44.99
C GLY A 15 -11.58 -27.86 44.58
N VAL A 16 -10.80 -27.04 45.27
CA VAL A 16 -10.45 -25.69 44.82
C VAL A 16 -9.51 -25.86 43.61
N VAL A 17 -10.07 -25.75 42.40
CA VAL A 17 -9.25 -25.60 41.19
C VAL A 17 -8.60 -24.22 41.29
N LEU A 18 -7.37 -24.19 41.79
CA LEU A 18 -6.48 -23.05 41.64
C LEU A 18 -6.20 -22.91 40.14
N LEU A 19 -6.96 -22.05 39.48
CA LEU A 19 -6.58 -21.53 38.16
C LEU A 19 -5.23 -20.87 38.34
N ALA A 20 -4.16 -21.56 37.91
CA ALA A 20 -2.86 -20.94 37.78
C ALA A 20 -3.05 -19.67 36.95
N PRO A 21 -2.50 -18.52 37.38
CA PRO A 21 -2.54 -17.32 36.56
C PRO A 21 -1.91 -17.68 35.21
N ALA A 22 -2.64 -17.50 34.12
CA ALA A 22 -2.14 -17.69 32.78
C ALA A 22 -0.82 -16.91 32.69
N ALA A 23 0.29 -17.61 32.52
CA ALA A 23 1.61 -17.00 32.35
C ALA A 23 1.45 -16.01 31.22
N GLY A 24 1.55 -14.71 31.53
CA GLY A 24 1.25 -13.62 30.62
C GLY A 24 1.85 -13.92 29.25
N ALA A 25 1.00 -13.95 28.22
CA ALA A 25 1.40 -14.37 26.89
C ALA A 25 2.48 -13.39 26.38
N LYS A 26 3.72 -13.87 26.32
CA LYS A 26 4.87 -13.05 25.97
C LYS A 26 4.76 -12.60 24.52
N GLU A 27 5.08 -11.32 24.26
CA GLU A 27 5.30 -10.83 22.92
C GLU A 27 6.42 -11.63 22.24
N ARG A 28 6.19 -12.05 21.01
CA ARG A 28 7.15 -12.82 20.21
C ARG A 28 7.43 -12.10 18.90
N LEU A 29 8.66 -12.20 18.43
CA LEU A 29 9.01 -11.78 17.07
C LEU A 29 8.95 -13.01 16.17
N LEU A 30 7.88 -13.12 15.40
CA LEU A 30 7.72 -14.17 14.41
C LEU A 30 8.52 -13.81 13.15
N THR A 31 9.14 -14.81 12.52
CA THR A 31 9.76 -14.67 11.20
C THR A 31 8.97 -15.52 10.21
N LEU A 32 8.28 -14.87 9.30
CA LEU A 32 7.36 -15.47 8.34
C LEU A 32 7.90 -15.27 6.93
N TYR A 33 7.62 -16.21 6.02
CA TYR A 33 8.11 -16.17 4.64
C TYR A 33 6.97 -16.44 3.68
N SER A 34 6.92 -15.71 2.56
CA SER A 34 6.04 -16.07 1.46
C SER A 34 6.44 -17.43 0.84
N PRO A 35 5.56 -18.08 0.07
CA PRO A 35 5.97 -19.02 -0.97
C PRO A 35 7.03 -18.40 -1.88
N ARG A 36 7.71 -19.25 -2.67
CA ARG A 36 8.65 -18.79 -3.69
C ARG A 36 7.91 -17.96 -4.75
N ILE A 37 8.50 -16.83 -5.11
CA ILE A 37 8.02 -15.93 -6.14
C ILE A 37 9.09 -15.85 -7.23
N ASP A 38 8.66 -15.94 -8.49
CA ASP A 38 9.53 -15.82 -9.66
C ASP A 38 9.17 -14.53 -10.42
N SER A 39 10.18 -13.74 -10.77
CA SER A 39 10.03 -12.48 -11.51
C SER A 39 10.93 -12.47 -12.74
N LEU A 40 10.39 -12.03 -13.88
CA LEU A 40 11.12 -11.87 -15.12
C LEU A 40 12.12 -10.69 -15.06
N PRO A 41 13.13 -10.64 -15.94
CA PRO A 41 14.08 -9.55 -15.95
C PRO A 41 13.43 -8.24 -16.39
N TYR A 42 13.80 -7.15 -15.72
CA TYR A 42 13.39 -5.78 -16.05
C TYR A 42 11.88 -5.54 -16.14
N VAL A 43 11.13 -6.15 -15.22
CA VAL A 43 9.69 -5.98 -15.12
C VAL A 43 9.31 -5.26 -13.83
N HIS A 44 8.10 -4.73 -13.83
CA HIS A 44 7.40 -4.24 -12.65
C HIS A 44 6.20 -5.17 -12.38
N ASP A 45 6.43 -6.20 -11.58
CA ASP A 45 5.50 -7.29 -11.33
C ASP A 45 4.61 -7.07 -10.11
N THR A 46 3.37 -7.51 -10.22
CA THR A 46 2.44 -7.64 -9.09
C THR A 46 2.12 -9.11 -8.85
N HIS A 47 2.33 -9.56 -7.62
CA HIS A 47 2.08 -10.91 -7.18
C HIS A 47 1.02 -10.92 -6.08
N HIS A 48 0.04 -11.81 -6.20
CA HIS A 48 -0.97 -12.06 -5.17
C HIS A 48 -0.74 -13.46 -4.61
N VAL A 49 -0.44 -13.54 -3.32
CA VAL A 49 -0.02 -14.78 -2.67
C VAL A 49 -0.88 -15.04 -1.45
N THR A 50 -1.38 -16.27 -1.29
CA THR A 50 -1.95 -16.75 -0.04
C THR A 50 -0.84 -17.22 0.87
N LEU A 51 -0.88 -16.83 2.13
CA LEU A 51 0.04 -17.21 3.20
C LEU A 51 -0.75 -18.04 4.20
N HIS A 52 -0.43 -19.33 4.31
CA HIS A 52 -1.17 -20.24 5.18
C HIS A 52 -0.85 -20.02 6.66
N ALA A 53 -1.87 -20.15 7.51
CA ALA A 53 -1.74 -20.00 8.97
C ALA A 53 -1.06 -21.21 9.62
N ASP A 54 0.13 -21.58 9.14
CA ASP A 54 0.92 -22.74 9.54
C ASP A 54 2.09 -22.39 10.48
N GLY A 55 2.29 -21.10 10.78
CA GLY A 55 3.39 -20.60 11.60
C GLY A 55 4.67 -20.29 10.82
N SER A 56 4.75 -20.66 9.53
CA SER A 56 5.88 -20.35 8.65
C SER A 56 5.57 -19.22 7.68
N GLU A 57 4.32 -19.10 7.22
CA GLU A 57 3.85 -18.11 6.26
C GLU A 57 2.95 -17.03 6.91
N ALA A 58 2.02 -17.47 7.80
CA ALA A 58 1.23 -16.60 8.67
C ALA A 58 1.17 -17.20 10.09
N PRO A 59 0.76 -16.42 11.13
CA PRO A 59 0.70 -16.94 12.49
C PRO A 59 -0.29 -18.09 12.60
N ALA A 60 0.16 -19.26 13.13
CA ALA A 60 -0.67 -20.46 13.29
C ALA A 60 -1.70 -20.36 14.44
N GLN A 61 -1.49 -19.45 15.38
CA GLN A 61 -2.37 -19.28 16.53
C GLN A 61 -3.11 -17.94 16.44
N PRO A 62 -4.37 -17.87 16.86
CA PRO A 62 -5.08 -16.61 16.98
C PRO A 62 -4.41 -15.71 18.01
N GLY A 63 -4.52 -14.40 17.83
CA GLY A 63 -3.88 -13.42 18.70
C GLY A 63 -3.90 -12.02 18.11
N TYR A 64 -2.85 -11.24 18.37
CA TYR A 64 -2.75 -9.86 17.93
C TYR A 64 -1.43 -9.56 17.24
N VAL A 65 -1.51 -8.93 16.07
CA VAL A 65 -0.37 -8.29 15.40
C VAL A 65 -0.08 -6.96 16.08
N LEU A 66 1.15 -6.82 16.59
CA LEU A 66 1.60 -5.62 17.29
C LEU A 66 2.45 -4.70 16.39
N GLY A 67 2.94 -5.22 15.26
CA GLY A 67 3.69 -4.45 14.28
C GLY A 67 4.61 -5.31 13.42
N PHE A 68 5.11 -4.69 12.37
CA PHE A 68 6.06 -5.29 11.45
C PHE A 68 7.45 -4.66 11.67
N LYS A 69 8.39 -5.43 12.18
CA LYS A 69 9.78 -5.00 12.37
C LYS A 69 10.53 -4.94 11.04
N GLU A 70 10.22 -5.86 10.13
CA GLU A 70 10.88 -6.00 8.83
C GLU A 70 9.90 -6.56 7.79
N MET A 71 10.01 -6.07 6.58
CA MET A 71 9.45 -6.64 5.35
C MET A 71 10.55 -6.56 4.29
N ALA A 72 11.14 -7.68 3.89
CA ALA A 72 12.32 -7.72 3.03
C ALA A 72 12.22 -8.79 1.96
N LEU A 73 12.80 -8.52 0.79
CA LEU A 73 13.06 -9.53 -0.23
C LEU A 73 14.33 -10.29 0.13
N VAL A 74 14.29 -11.61 0.12
CA VAL A 74 15.43 -12.49 0.40
C VAL A 74 15.52 -13.61 -0.64
N ASP A 75 16.70 -14.20 -0.81
CA ASP A 75 16.92 -15.29 -1.78
C ASP A 75 16.64 -16.69 -1.20
N SER A 76 16.47 -16.80 0.10
CA SER A 76 16.21 -18.08 0.78
C SER A 76 15.39 -17.89 2.06
N ARG A 77 14.76 -18.98 2.54
CA ARG A 77 14.04 -19.01 3.84
C ARG A 77 14.97 -19.21 5.04
N LYS A 78 16.28 -18.97 4.89
CA LYS A 78 17.23 -19.06 6.01
C LYS A 78 17.08 -17.85 6.94
N PRO A 79 17.16 -18.03 8.26
CA PRO A 79 16.99 -16.93 9.23
C PRO A 79 18.02 -15.80 9.05
N ASP A 80 19.22 -16.12 8.59
CA ASP A 80 20.35 -15.22 8.35
C ASP A 80 20.43 -14.69 6.92
N ALA A 81 19.49 -15.07 6.04
CA ALA A 81 19.44 -14.58 4.65
C ALA A 81 19.47 -13.06 4.63
N LYS A 82 20.41 -12.48 3.89
CA LYS A 82 20.51 -11.03 3.73
C LYS A 82 19.41 -10.52 2.79
N PRO A 83 18.84 -9.34 3.04
CA PRO A 83 17.96 -8.69 2.08
C PRO A 83 18.64 -8.54 0.72
N LEU A 84 17.88 -8.79 -0.36
CA LEU A 84 18.35 -8.52 -1.71
C LEU A 84 18.67 -7.03 -1.85
N PRO A 85 19.75 -6.67 -2.57
CA PRO A 85 20.11 -5.27 -2.78
C PRO A 85 18.99 -4.50 -3.50
N ILE A 86 18.58 -3.37 -2.97
CA ILE A 86 17.54 -2.49 -3.57
C ILE A 86 17.89 -2.14 -5.01
N ALA A 87 19.18 -1.95 -5.33
CA ALA A 87 19.63 -1.69 -6.70
C ALA A 87 19.44 -2.89 -7.67
N LYS A 88 18.97 -4.05 -7.18
CA LYS A 88 18.73 -5.25 -7.98
C LYS A 88 17.28 -5.73 -7.91
N MET A 89 16.65 -5.56 -6.77
CA MET A 89 15.26 -5.94 -6.56
C MET A 89 14.62 -4.89 -5.64
N MET A 90 13.83 -4.03 -6.22
CA MET A 90 13.18 -2.92 -5.49
C MET A 90 11.76 -3.30 -5.10
N VAL A 91 11.38 -2.98 -3.89
CA VAL A 91 9.99 -3.08 -3.43
C VAL A 91 9.26 -1.82 -3.86
N HIS A 92 8.15 -1.99 -4.59
CA HIS A 92 7.20 -0.90 -4.79
C HIS A 92 6.16 -0.91 -3.66
N HIS A 93 5.45 -2.04 -3.47
CA HIS A 93 4.52 -2.22 -2.34
C HIS A 93 4.53 -3.66 -1.83
N PHE A 94 4.40 -3.81 -0.50
CA PHE A 94 3.92 -5.01 0.16
C PHE A 94 2.68 -4.66 0.96
N LEU A 95 1.58 -5.36 0.74
CA LEU A 95 0.33 -5.17 1.46
C LEU A 95 -0.10 -6.52 2.04
N TYR A 96 -0.21 -6.57 3.37
CA TYR A 96 -0.64 -7.75 4.12
C TYR A 96 -2.08 -7.60 4.55
N PHE A 97 -2.85 -8.66 4.37
CA PHE A 97 -4.27 -8.73 4.71
C PHE A 97 -4.56 -10.03 5.46
N ALA A 98 -5.47 -9.98 6.42
CA ALA A 98 -6.09 -11.11 7.12
C ALA A 98 -7.60 -11.07 6.86
N PRO A 99 -8.09 -11.61 5.74
CA PRO A 99 -9.50 -11.54 5.36
C PRO A 99 -10.38 -12.27 6.39
N GLY A 100 -11.57 -11.74 6.63
CA GLY A 100 -12.54 -12.36 7.54
C GLY A 100 -12.23 -12.21 9.03
N ARG A 101 -11.08 -11.62 9.42
CA ARG A 101 -10.76 -11.39 10.82
C ARG A 101 -11.85 -10.57 11.50
N VAL A 102 -12.08 -10.82 12.80
CA VAL A 102 -12.99 -10.03 13.63
C VAL A 102 -12.48 -8.61 13.89
N ASP A 103 -13.32 -7.74 14.44
CA ASP A 103 -12.98 -6.34 14.79
C ASP A 103 -12.54 -5.47 13.63
N GLN A 104 -12.89 -5.82 12.38
CA GLN A 104 -12.72 -4.92 11.26
C GLN A 104 -13.68 -3.73 11.37
N LEU A 105 -13.14 -2.53 11.23
CA LEU A 105 -13.97 -1.32 11.20
C LEU A 105 -14.50 -1.06 9.78
N PRO A 106 -15.76 -0.59 9.65
CA PRO A 106 -16.32 -0.22 8.37
C PRO A 106 -15.66 1.06 7.80
N GLY A 107 -15.97 1.39 6.54
CA GLY A 107 -15.55 2.65 5.88
C GLY A 107 -14.15 2.65 5.30
N SER A 108 -13.40 1.54 5.36
CA SER A 108 -12.16 1.42 4.62
C SER A 108 -12.42 1.35 3.12
N CYS A 109 -11.57 2.00 2.30
CA CYS A 109 -11.57 1.80 0.85
C CYS A 109 -11.31 0.34 0.43
N TRP A 110 -10.80 -0.50 1.32
CA TRP A 110 -10.67 -1.94 1.12
C TRP A 110 -11.61 -2.71 2.08
N PRO A 111 -12.93 -2.68 1.84
CA PRO A 111 -13.90 -3.29 2.74
C PRO A 111 -13.73 -4.81 2.77
N GLY A 112 -13.75 -5.39 3.98
CA GLY A 112 -13.62 -6.85 4.16
C GLY A 112 -12.26 -7.46 3.83
N ALA A 113 -11.33 -6.69 3.27
CA ALA A 113 -10.01 -7.21 2.89
C ALA A 113 -9.14 -7.58 4.11
N GLY A 114 -9.45 -7.05 5.29
CA GLY A 114 -8.68 -7.35 6.51
C GLY A 114 -7.28 -6.76 6.50
N PHE A 115 -7.08 -5.58 5.92
CA PHE A 115 -5.77 -4.93 5.86
C PHE A 115 -5.08 -4.96 7.24
N LEU A 116 -3.82 -5.33 7.27
CA LEU A 116 -2.98 -5.37 8.47
C LEU A 116 -1.97 -4.23 8.46
N SER A 117 -1.15 -4.20 7.43
CA SER A 117 -0.09 -3.23 7.23
C SER A 117 0.46 -3.30 5.80
N GLY A 118 1.23 -2.30 5.42
CA GLY A 118 1.92 -2.25 4.14
C GLY A 118 3.29 -1.60 4.25
N ARG A 119 4.11 -1.87 3.26
CA ARG A 119 5.37 -1.20 2.97
C ARG A 119 5.30 -0.67 1.55
N GLY A 120 5.67 0.58 1.34
CA GLY A 120 5.94 1.14 0.02
C GLY A 120 7.41 1.54 -0.12
N GLU A 121 7.74 2.20 -1.22
CA GLU A 121 9.06 2.81 -1.41
C GLU A 121 9.37 3.81 -0.30
N GLU A 122 8.37 4.55 0.15
CA GLU A 122 8.42 5.57 1.19
C GLU A 122 8.70 5.03 2.61
N HIS A 123 8.64 3.72 2.79
CA HIS A 123 8.88 3.08 4.08
C HIS A 123 9.84 1.87 3.94
N PRO A 124 11.10 2.09 3.57
CA PRO A 124 12.01 1.00 3.20
C PRO A 124 12.36 0.03 4.34
N THR A 125 12.08 0.37 5.59
CA THR A 125 12.42 -0.44 6.77
C THR A 125 11.26 -1.23 7.37
N GLY A 126 10.13 -1.34 6.67
CA GLY A 126 9.01 -2.17 7.10
C GLY A 126 7.96 -1.45 7.91
N GLY A 127 6.99 -0.90 7.21
CA GLY A 127 5.69 -0.43 7.71
C GLY A 127 5.68 0.56 8.87
N VAL A 128 4.66 1.35 8.88
CA VAL A 128 4.36 2.37 9.91
C VAL A 128 4.39 1.79 11.33
N LEU A 129 4.02 0.53 11.49
CA LEU A 129 3.88 -0.08 12.81
C LEU A 129 5.21 -0.30 13.56
N ARG A 130 6.36 -0.21 12.90
CA ARG A 130 7.64 -0.35 13.59
C ARG A 130 7.84 0.74 14.66
N ASP A 131 7.64 1.99 14.28
CA ASP A 131 7.90 3.13 15.18
C ASP A 131 6.66 3.47 16.02
N SER A 132 5.46 3.05 15.58
CA SER A 132 4.24 3.03 16.37
C SER A 132 4.16 1.84 17.32
N SER A 133 5.14 0.94 17.31
CA SER A 133 5.15 -0.26 18.17
C SER A 133 4.99 0.08 19.65
N LYS A 134 5.48 1.22 20.14
CA LYS A 134 5.22 1.67 21.51
C LYS A 134 3.73 1.86 21.79
N VAL A 135 2.98 2.48 20.86
CA VAL A 135 1.52 2.65 20.98
C VAL A 135 0.82 1.28 21.02
N PHE A 136 1.25 0.33 20.18
CA PHE A 136 0.62 -0.98 20.06
C PHE A 136 1.09 -1.97 21.11
N ARG A 137 2.38 -1.98 21.48
CA ARG A 137 2.93 -3.00 22.38
C ARG A 137 2.35 -2.96 23.78
N ASP A 138 2.02 -1.78 24.30
CA ASP A 138 1.57 -1.65 25.69
C ASP A 138 0.08 -1.96 25.87
N ARG A 139 -0.76 -1.68 24.87
CA ARG A 139 -2.21 -1.74 25.07
C ARG A 139 -2.98 -2.27 23.86
N TYR A 140 -2.58 -1.94 22.66
CA TYR A 140 -3.36 -2.19 21.44
C TYR A 140 -2.80 -3.34 20.62
N GLY A 141 -3.61 -3.89 19.72
CA GLY A 141 -3.18 -4.87 18.73
C GLY A 141 -4.19 -5.02 17.61
N ILE A 142 -3.74 -5.46 16.44
CA ILE A 142 -4.64 -5.80 15.34
C ILE A 142 -5.06 -7.24 15.53
N ASN A 143 -6.35 -7.49 15.74
CA ASN A 143 -6.88 -8.83 15.99
C ASN A 143 -6.64 -9.73 14.77
N ASN A 144 -6.03 -10.88 15.01
CA ASN A 144 -5.72 -11.92 14.02
C ASN A 144 -6.50 -13.20 14.33
N ARG A 145 -7.83 -13.09 14.32
CA ARG A 145 -8.76 -14.17 14.66
C ARG A 145 -9.97 -14.13 13.74
N LEU A 146 -10.44 -15.30 13.31
CA LEU A 146 -11.72 -15.49 12.63
C LEU A 146 -12.89 -15.60 13.64
N PRO A 147 -14.14 -15.48 13.19
CA PRO A 147 -15.32 -15.63 14.05
C PRO A 147 -15.41 -16.99 14.77
N ASP A 148 -14.84 -18.05 14.19
CA ASP A 148 -14.77 -19.39 14.81
C ASP A 148 -13.65 -19.54 15.83
N GLY A 149 -12.87 -18.47 16.05
CA GLY A 149 -11.74 -18.44 16.99
C GLY A 149 -10.40 -18.88 16.40
N SER A 150 -10.34 -19.36 15.16
CA SER A 150 -9.09 -19.77 14.51
C SER A 150 -8.26 -18.60 14.00
N ALA A 151 -7.00 -18.85 13.64
CA ALA A 151 -6.16 -17.89 12.96
C ALA A 151 -6.49 -17.85 11.45
N PRO A 152 -6.62 -16.66 10.82
CA PRO A 152 -6.85 -16.53 9.39
C PRO A 152 -5.59 -16.82 8.58
N ASP A 153 -5.77 -17.40 7.39
CA ASP A 153 -4.78 -17.28 6.32
C ASP A 153 -4.59 -15.80 5.97
N TRP A 154 -3.36 -15.43 5.66
CA TRP A 154 -3.07 -14.09 5.19
C TRP A 154 -3.03 -14.03 3.67
N ARG A 155 -3.25 -12.86 3.13
CA ARG A 155 -3.00 -12.54 1.73
C ARG A 155 -1.91 -11.47 1.65
N LEU A 156 -1.02 -11.65 0.69
CA LEU A 156 0.04 -10.71 0.39
C LEU A 156 -0.11 -10.23 -1.05
N THR A 157 -0.22 -8.93 -1.24
CA THR A 157 0.01 -8.30 -2.53
C THR A 157 1.40 -7.72 -2.53
N ALA A 158 2.26 -8.21 -3.41
CA ALA A 158 3.63 -7.78 -3.56
C ALA A 158 3.85 -7.19 -4.95
N MET A 159 4.29 -5.95 -4.99
CA MET A 159 4.67 -5.26 -6.22
C MET A 159 6.16 -4.96 -6.16
N VAL A 160 6.91 -5.49 -7.12
CA VAL A 160 8.37 -5.44 -7.13
C VAL A 160 8.90 -5.04 -8.50
N MET A 161 10.06 -4.41 -8.51
CA MET A 161 10.81 -4.09 -9.74
C MET A 161 12.08 -4.94 -9.80
N ASN A 162 12.15 -5.81 -10.80
CA ASN A 162 13.31 -6.69 -11.01
C ASN A 162 14.32 -6.04 -11.96
N HIS A 163 15.47 -5.62 -11.45
CA HIS A 163 16.58 -5.06 -12.21
C HIS A 163 17.69 -6.09 -12.53
N TYR A 164 17.46 -7.37 -12.25
CA TYR A 164 18.36 -8.43 -12.72
C TYR A 164 18.22 -8.64 -14.23
N LYS A 165 19.33 -8.97 -14.89
CA LYS A 165 19.37 -9.31 -16.33
C LYS A 165 18.79 -10.69 -16.65
N ARG A 166 18.48 -11.50 -15.62
CA ARG A 166 17.93 -12.86 -15.73
C ARG A 166 16.75 -12.98 -14.79
N PRO A 167 15.84 -13.94 -15.00
CA PRO A 167 14.77 -14.22 -14.06
C PRO A 167 15.34 -14.44 -12.65
N LYS A 168 14.63 -13.96 -11.64
CA LYS A 168 15.05 -14.04 -10.24
C LYS A 168 13.93 -14.65 -9.41
N SER A 169 14.27 -15.72 -8.68
CA SER A 169 13.42 -16.26 -7.64
C SER A 169 13.76 -15.60 -6.30
N PHE A 170 12.75 -15.35 -5.48
CA PHE A 170 12.91 -14.76 -4.17
C PHE A 170 11.77 -15.16 -3.22
N TYR A 171 11.92 -14.81 -1.97
CA TYR A 171 10.90 -14.89 -0.93
C TYR A 171 10.71 -13.51 -0.30
N ILE A 172 9.54 -13.28 0.29
CA ILE A 172 9.30 -12.09 1.10
C ILE A 172 9.32 -12.54 2.56
N ARG A 173 10.28 -12.01 3.32
CA ARG A 173 10.40 -12.23 4.75
C ARG A 173 9.72 -11.10 5.49
N ALA A 174 8.78 -11.44 6.38
CA ALA A 174 8.19 -10.52 7.35
C ALA A 174 8.63 -10.89 8.76
N LYS A 175 9.14 -9.93 9.54
CA LYS A 175 9.34 -10.07 10.98
C LYS A 175 8.24 -9.31 11.70
N VAL A 176 7.38 -10.05 12.41
CA VAL A 176 6.13 -9.55 12.97
C VAL A 176 6.15 -9.69 14.49
N TRP A 177 5.95 -8.59 15.21
CA TRP A 177 5.66 -8.63 16.62
C TRP A 177 4.24 -9.16 16.83
N TYR A 178 4.11 -10.19 17.63
CA TYR A 178 2.87 -10.95 17.83
C TYR A 178 2.68 -11.35 19.29
N THR A 179 1.44 -11.42 19.74
CA THR A 179 1.08 -11.93 21.07
C THR A 179 -0.26 -12.66 21.04
N THR A 180 -0.41 -13.64 21.92
CA THR A 180 -1.69 -14.31 22.21
C THR A 180 -2.38 -13.72 23.44
N ASP A 181 -1.94 -12.57 23.94
CA ASP A 181 -2.50 -11.88 25.10
C ASP A 181 -3.91 -11.33 24.76
N GLU A 182 -4.93 -11.94 25.33
CA GLU A 182 -6.34 -11.61 25.12
C GLU A 182 -6.77 -10.26 25.76
N THR A 183 -5.90 -9.65 26.57
CA THR A 183 -6.23 -8.38 27.24
C THR A 183 -6.02 -7.15 26.33
N ARG A 184 -5.53 -7.35 25.11
CA ARG A 184 -5.29 -6.28 24.15
C ARG A 184 -6.59 -5.62 23.68
N THR A 185 -6.57 -4.30 23.59
CA THR A 185 -7.65 -3.54 22.95
C THR A 185 -7.50 -3.65 21.43
N PRO A 186 -8.52 -4.16 20.72
CA PRO A 186 -8.45 -4.30 19.27
C PRO A 186 -8.32 -2.95 18.57
N ALA A 187 -7.31 -2.81 17.71
CA ALA A 187 -7.17 -1.71 16.78
C ALA A 187 -7.38 -2.22 15.35
N SER A 188 -8.02 -1.43 14.50
CA SER A 188 -8.28 -1.81 13.13
C SER A 188 -7.81 -0.75 12.15
N PRO A 189 -7.06 -1.11 11.12
CA PRO A 189 -6.69 -0.19 10.05
C PRO A 189 -7.87 0.14 9.14
N VAL A 190 -7.97 1.41 8.77
CA VAL A 190 -8.93 1.97 7.82
C VAL A 190 -8.15 2.75 6.77
N VAL A 191 -8.39 2.47 5.49
CA VAL A 191 -7.80 3.20 4.39
C VAL A 191 -8.74 4.33 3.97
N ILE A 192 -8.27 5.56 4.09
CA ILE A 192 -8.98 6.80 3.78
C ILE A 192 -8.40 7.36 2.47
N GLY A 193 -9.12 7.20 1.38
CA GLY A 193 -8.68 7.58 0.05
C GLY A 193 -9.84 7.96 -0.85
N ASP A 194 -9.59 7.99 -2.16
CA ASP A 194 -10.64 8.09 -3.16
C ASP A 194 -11.19 6.70 -3.48
N CYS A 195 -12.14 6.25 -2.66
CA CYS A 195 -12.72 4.91 -2.81
C CYS A 195 -13.49 4.73 -4.11
N ALA A 196 -13.92 5.79 -4.79
CA ALA A 196 -14.54 5.72 -6.11
C ALA A 196 -13.54 5.24 -7.18
N GLN A 197 -12.24 5.47 -6.96
CA GLN A 197 -11.16 5.00 -7.84
C GLN A 197 -10.62 3.62 -7.45
N LEU A 198 -11.31 2.87 -6.61
CA LEU A 198 -10.84 1.56 -6.12
C LEU A 198 -10.57 0.58 -7.26
N GLY A 199 -11.39 0.58 -8.34
CA GLY A 199 -11.16 -0.24 -9.53
C GLY A 199 -9.83 0.02 -10.23
N ASN A 200 -9.20 1.20 -10.01
CA ASN A 200 -7.85 1.56 -10.45
C ASN A 200 -6.86 1.66 -9.28
N GLY A 201 -7.08 0.94 -8.16
CA GLY A 201 -6.20 0.98 -6.98
C GLY A 201 -6.10 2.34 -6.30
N MET A 202 -7.11 3.20 -6.48
CA MET A 202 -7.08 4.61 -6.07
C MET A 202 -6.03 5.47 -6.81
N ALA A 203 -5.50 4.96 -7.94
CA ALA A 203 -4.55 5.69 -8.76
C ALA A 203 -5.25 6.73 -9.65
N TYR A 204 -4.55 7.82 -9.88
CA TYR A 204 -4.94 8.92 -10.78
C TYR A 204 -3.73 9.48 -11.51
N ASP A 205 -3.96 10.22 -12.58
CA ASP A 205 -2.89 10.85 -13.34
C ASP A 205 -2.77 12.34 -12.99
N VAL A 206 -1.55 12.79 -12.74
CA VAL A 206 -1.18 14.21 -12.73
C VAL A 206 -0.79 14.57 -14.16
N PRO A 207 -1.58 15.39 -14.87
CA PRO A 207 -1.43 15.54 -16.31
C PRO A 207 -0.17 16.31 -16.74
N GLY A 208 0.44 17.08 -15.85
CA GLY A 208 1.61 17.90 -16.18
C GLY A 208 1.31 19.07 -17.09
N GLY A 209 2.36 19.75 -17.57
CA GLY A 209 2.29 20.91 -18.48
C GLY A 209 1.80 22.19 -17.82
N GLY A 210 1.73 22.25 -16.51
CA GLY A 210 1.52 23.47 -15.74
C GLY A 210 2.76 24.37 -15.71
N LYS A 211 2.61 25.60 -15.21
CA LYS A 211 3.76 26.47 -14.94
C LYS A 211 4.68 25.85 -13.90
N ARG A 212 5.94 26.26 -13.86
CA ARG A 212 6.85 25.90 -12.78
C ARG A 212 6.20 26.22 -11.43
N ASP A 213 6.37 25.30 -10.47
CA ASP A 213 5.79 25.37 -9.11
C ASP A 213 4.25 25.30 -9.02
N SER A 214 3.54 25.08 -10.14
CA SER A 214 2.10 24.83 -10.10
C SER A 214 1.79 23.51 -9.37
N ASN A 215 0.58 23.43 -8.84
CA ASN A 215 0.11 22.27 -8.09
C ASN A 215 -1.04 21.58 -8.83
N TYR A 216 -1.01 20.25 -8.78
CA TYR A 216 -2.17 19.41 -9.01
C TYR A 216 -2.71 18.95 -7.66
N VAL A 217 -4.02 19.08 -7.48
CA VAL A 217 -4.68 18.77 -6.20
C VAL A 217 -5.71 17.67 -6.43
N ASN A 218 -5.57 16.58 -5.69
CA ASN A 218 -6.56 15.51 -5.65
C ASN A 218 -7.11 15.39 -4.23
N SER A 219 -8.43 15.46 -4.07
CA SER A 219 -9.10 15.45 -2.77
C SER A 219 -10.28 14.49 -2.76
N SER A 220 -10.52 13.86 -1.61
CA SER A 220 -11.73 13.08 -1.35
C SER A 220 -12.18 13.23 0.10
N ASP A 221 -13.49 13.08 0.32
CA ASP A 221 -14.08 13.10 1.66
C ASP A 221 -14.35 11.66 2.13
N TRP A 222 -14.09 11.42 3.40
CA TRP A 222 -14.43 10.20 4.11
C TRP A 222 -15.34 10.56 5.29
N VAL A 223 -16.50 9.92 5.37
CA VAL A 223 -17.43 10.08 6.49
C VAL A 223 -17.17 8.97 7.48
N ALA A 224 -16.84 9.30 8.73
CA ALA A 224 -16.57 8.31 9.77
C ALA A 224 -17.85 7.50 10.09
N PRO A 225 -17.85 6.17 9.85
CA PRO A 225 -19.05 5.36 10.08
C PRO A 225 -19.16 4.83 11.52
N PHE A 226 -18.24 5.24 12.41
CA PHE A 226 -18.16 4.81 13.81
C PHE A 226 -17.59 5.91 14.70
N ASN A 227 -17.79 5.77 16.00
CA ASN A 227 -17.04 6.53 17.00
C ASN A 227 -15.72 5.82 17.31
N GLY A 228 -14.60 6.55 17.33
CA GLY A 228 -13.31 5.93 17.60
C GLY A 228 -12.19 6.92 17.84
N ARG A 229 -11.02 6.38 18.21
CA ARG A 229 -9.78 7.14 18.35
C ARG A 229 -8.77 6.68 17.31
N MET A 230 -8.26 7.63 16.54
CA MET A 230 -7.18 7.41 15.57
C MET A 230 -5.85 7.39 16.30
N LEU A 231 -5.22 6.22 16.38
CA LEU A 231 -3.95 6.01 17.08
C LEU A 231 -2.75 6.32 16.20
N VAL A 232 -2.86 5.95 14.92
CA VAL A 232 -1.80 6.12 13.92
C VAL A 232 -2.44 6.58 12.62
N ALA A 233 -1.78 7.49 11.93
CA ALA A 233 -2.13 7.90 10.57
C ALA A 233 -0.86 8.00 9.74
N SER A 234 -0.79 7.28 8.63
CA SER A 234 0.32 7.28 7.68
C SER A 234 -0.18 7.72 6.32
N SER A 235 0.45 8.74 5.77
CA SER A 235 0.17 9.16 4.41
C SER A 235 0.91 8.28 3.40
N HIS A 236 0.37 8.17 2.19
CA HIS A 236 0.98 7.52 1.04
C HIS A 236 0.86 8.40 -0.19
N GLN A 237 1.96 8.65 -0.88
CA GLN A 237 2.02 9.33 -2.18
C GLN A 237 3.09 8.70 -3.06
N HIS A 238 2.91 8.82 -4.38
CA HIS A 238 3.89 8.44 -5.38
C HIS A 238 4.81 9.61 -5.77
N GLY A 239 5.61 9.43 -6.81
CA GLY A 239 6.46 10.46 -7.39
C GLY A 239 5.73 11.77 -7.68
N GLY A 240 6.43 12.88 -7.66
CA GLY A 240 5.85 14.23 -7.81
C GLY A 240 5.06 14.75 -6.61
N GLY A 241 4.83 13.93 -5.57
CA GLY A 241 4.15 14.35 -4.34
C GLY A 241 4.88 15.47 -3.61
N LYS A 242 4.14 16.47 -3.13
CA LYS A 242 4.68 17.59 -2.32
C LYS A 242 4.31 17.45 -0.85
N TYR A 243 3.05 17.23 -0.57
CA TYR A 243 2.51 16.98 0.76
C TYR A 243 1.08 16.45 0.69
N GLN A 244 0.60 15.92 1.80
CA GLN A 244 -0.79 15.51 1.96
C GLN A 244 -1.37 16.07 3.25
N THR A 245 -2.65 16.50 3.24
CA THR A 245 -3.36 16.89 4.46
C THR A 245 -4.49 15.91 4.78
N LEU A 246 -4.80 15.83 6.08
CA LEU A 246 -6.02 15.22 6.60
C LEU A 246 -6.69 16.27 7.48
N GLU A 247 -7.91 16.67 7.13
CA GLU A 247 -8.64 17.75 7.76
C GLU A 247 -10.05 17.31 8.15
N SER A 248 -10.49 17.66 9.34
CA SER A 248 -11.90 17.54 9.71
C SER A 248 -12.67 18.73 9.15
N ARG A 249 -13.49 18.46 8.14
CA ARG A 249 -14.41 19.46 7.56
C ARG A 249 -15.50 19.83 8.58
N THR A 250 -15.99 18.84 9.31
CA THR A 250 -17.01 19.03 10.34
C THR A 250 -16.54 19.96 11.45
N CYS A 251 -15.27 19.83 11.86
CA CYS A 251 -14.71 20.59 12.98
C CYS A 251 -13.84 21.76 12.52
N GLN A 252 -13.77 22.02 11.21
CA GLN A 252 -13.01 23.11 10.58
C GLN A 252 -11.55 23.18 11.08
N ARG A 253 -10.91 22.02 11.18
CA ARG A 253 -9.54 21.92 11.70
C ARG A 253 -8.71 20.92 10.92
N ARG A 254 -7.43 21.22 10.76
CA ARG A 254 -6.45 20.29 10.20
C ARG A 254 -5.95 19.36 11.29
N LEU A 255 -6.02 18.05 11.01
CA LEU A 255 -5.45 17.02 11.87
C LEU A 255 -3.96 16.85 11.58
N PHE A 256 -3.61 16.71 10.28
CA PHE A 256 -2.24 16.50 9.84
C PHE A 256 -1.90 17.25 8.55
N LYS A 257 -0.63 17.61 8.42
CA LYS A 257 0.01 17.96 7.14
C LYS A 257 1.27 17.12 7.02
N ALA A 258 1.17 16.05 6.22
CA ALA A 258 2.26 15.12 6.00
C ALA A 258 3.16 15.61 4.86
N PRO A 259 4.43 15.90 5.13
CA PRO A 259 5.40 16.18 4.08
C PRO A 259 5.72 14.90 3.30
N VAL A 260 6.16 15.06 2.06
CA VAL A 260 6.78 14.03 1.25
C VAL A 260 8.30 14.23 1.28
N TYR A 261 9.04 13.15 1.47
CA TYR A 261 10.49 13.14 1.56
C TYR A 261 11.06 12.42 0.36
N HIS A 262 11.78 13.13 -0.51
CA HIS A 262 12.42 12.57 -1.70
C HIS A 262 13.86 12.16 -1.41
N GLY A 263 14.36 11.17 -2.15
CA GLY A 263 15.76 10.80 -2.07
C GLY A 263 16.66 11.89 -2.63
N PRO A 264 17.82 12.18 -2.00
CA PRO A 264 18.81 13.07 -2.60
C PRO A 264 19.33 12.51 -3.92
N PRO A 265 20.01 13.28 -4.78
CA PRO A 265 20.42 12.86 -6.13
C PRO A 265 21.22 11.56 -6.18
N ASP A 266 21.99 11.25 -5.15
CA ASP A 266 22.77 10.01 -5.01
C ASP A 266 22.00 8.83 -4.41
N HIS A 267 20.73 9.02 -4.04
CA HIS A 267 19.90 7.92 -3.53
C HIS A 267 19.69 6.84 -4.60
N VAL A 268 19.61 5.56 -4.15
CA VAL A 268 19.47 4.41 -5.07
C VAL A 268 18.27 4.53 -6.01
N TYR A 269 17.15 5.12 -5.56
CA TYR A 269 15.96 5.34 -6.39
C TYR A 269 16.22 6.31 -7.55
N ASN A 270 17.17 7.23 -7.39
CA ASN A 270 17.56 8.20 -8.40
C ASN A 270 18.69 7.70 -9.31
N THR A 271 19.47 6.72 -8.86
CA THR A 271 20.68 6.24 -9.56
C THR A 271 20.54 4.88 -10.22
N ILE A 272 19.54 4.08 -9.83
CA ILE A 272 19.29 2.75 -10.40
C ILE A 272 18.98 2.83 -11.89
N ARG A 273 19.55 1.90 -12.68
CA ARG A 273 19.32 1.81 -14.13
C ARG A 273 19.05 0.36 -14.55
N PRO A 274 18.15 0.12 -15.51
CA PRO A 274 17.21 1.11 -16.08
C PRO A 274 16.21 1.61 -15.03
N ILE A 275 15.67 2.82 -15.23
CA ILE A 275 14.53 3.28 -14.42
C ILE A 275 13.29 2.56 -14.97
N LEU A 276 12.69 1.67 -14.18
CA LEU A 276 11.50 0.91 -14.57
C LEU A 276 10.20 1.62 -14.21
N HIS A 277 10.26 2.51 -13.25
CA HIS A 277 9.13 3.29 -12.72
C HIS A 277 9.64 4.65 -12.26
N GLU A 278 8.80 5.69 -12.30
CA GLU A 278 9.15 6.98 -11.72
C GLU A 278 9.57 6.81 -10.26
N PRO A 279 10.74 7.32 -9.83
CA PRO A 279 11.17 7.18 -8.45
C PRO A 279 10.16 7.78 -7.48
N GLY A 280 9.70 6.97 -6.55
CA GLY A 280 8.83 7.40 -5.46
C GLY A 280 9.59 8.16 -4.37
N PRO A 281 8.86 8.67 -3.38
CA PRO A 281 9.46 9.25 -2.18
C PRO A 281 10.16 8.17 -1.36
N ILE A 282 11.12 8.57 -0.55
CA ILE A 282 11.78 7.70 0.44
C ILE A 282 11.13 7.77 1.82
N GLY A 283 10.11 8.61 1.96
CA GLY A 283 9.30 8.75 3.17
C GLY A 283 8.14 9.68 2.95
N THR A 284 7.09 9.47 3.72
CA THR A 284 5.95 10.37 3.84
C THR A 284 5.63 10.56 5.33
N GLY A 285 5.03 11.70 5.69
CA GLY A 285 4.68 11.97 7.08
C GLY A 285 3.73 10.93 7.63
N ALA A 286 4.09 10.36 8.77
CA ALA A 286 3.26 9.45 9.53
C ALA A 286 3.26 9.88 11.00
N TYR A 287 2.13 9.70 11.69
CA TYR A 287 1.90 10.23 13.02
C TYR A 287 1.32 9.16 13.94
N ALA A 288 1.71 9.20 15.20
CA ALA A 288 1.19 8.32 16.24
C ALA A 288 0.80 9.13 17.48
N SER A 289 -0.26 8.67 18.17
CA SER A 289 -0.74 9.21 19.43
C SER A 289 -1.23 8.06 20.30
N TYR A 290 -0.73 7.96 21.52
CA TYR A 290 -1.17 6.93 22.46
C TYR A 290 -2.62 7.19 22.95
N ALA A 291 -2.96 8.45 23.18
CA ALA A 291 -4.32 8.84 23.56
C ALA A 291 -5.32 8.73 22.41
N GLY A 292 -4.84 8.78 21.17
CA GLY A 292 -5.64 8.73 19.96
C GLY A 292 -6.49 9.98 19.72
N ILE A 293 -6.54 10.43 18.46
CA ILE A 293 -7.36 11.58 18.07
C ILE A 293 -8.84 11.14 18.02
N PRO A 294 -9.74 11.80 18.78
CA PRO A 294 -11.15 11.46 18.76
C PRO A 294 -11.80 11.86 17.43
N ILE A 295 -12.47 10.90 16.80
CA ILE A 295 -13.27 11.06 15.58
C ILE A 295 -14.65 10.49 15.85
N ALA A 296 -15.67 11.35 15.77
CA ALA A 296 -17.04 10.94 16.01
C ALA A 296 -17.71 10.41 14.73
N GLN A 297 -18.67 9.50 14.90
CA GLN A 297 -19.52 9.04 13.80
C GLN A 297 -20.17 10.23 13.07
N GLY A 298 -20.18 10.19 11.74
CA GLY A 298 -20.67 11.27 10.88
C GLY A 298 -19.72 12.46 10.73
N GLU A 299 -18.52 12.44 11.36
CA GLU A 299 -17.49 13.45 11.13
C GLU A 299 -16.88 13.24 9.74
N VAL A 300 -16.80 14.32 8.96
CA VAL A 300 -16.25 14.30 7.59
C VAL A 300 -14.76 14.65 7.63
N LEU A 301 -13.92 13.74 7.23
CA LEU A 301 -12.49 13.94 7.06
C LEU A 301 -12.17 14.12 5.57
N ARG A 302 -11.57 15.25 5.20
CA ARG A 302 -11.03 15.49 3.86
C ARG A 302 -9.56 15.12 3.80
N ARG A 303 -9.23 14.20 2.89
CA ARG A 303 -7.89 13.95 2.43
C ARG A 303 -7.59 14.84 1.23
N THR A 304 -6.43 15.50 1.21
CA THR A 304 -5.96 16.29 0.07
C THR A 304 -4.51 15.95 -0.22
N ALA A 305 -4.24 15.40 -1.40
CA ALA A 305 -2.89 15.14 -1.92
C ALA A 305 -2.50 16.23 -2.91
N VAL A 306 -1.31 16.80 -2.75
CA VAL A 306 -0.77 17.87 -3.58
C VAL A 306 0.48 17.38 -4.28
N HIS A 307 0.50 17.49 -5.62
CA HIS A 307 1.59 17.09 -6.48
C HIS A 307 2.15 18.28 -7.26
N ASP A 308 3.39 18.14 -7.72
CA ASP A 308 3.91 18.97 -8.80
C ASP A 308 3.07 18.78 -10.07
N ASN A 309 2.68 19.87 -10.73
CA ASN A 309 1.94 19.83 -12.01
C ASN A 309 2.76 20.37 -13.18
N HIS A 310 4.01 20.77 -12.95
CA HIS A 310 4.89 21.14 -14.07
C HIS A 310 5.24 19.92 -14.90
N ASN A 311 5.59 18.82 -14.22
CA ASN A 311 5.83 17.51 -14.81
C ASN A 311 4.58 16.62 -14.73
N LEU A 312 4.47 15.69 -15.67
CA LEU A 312 3.45 14.63 -15.62
C LEU A 312 3.87 13.55 -14.60
N HIS A 313 2.90 13.06 -13.83
CA HIS A 313 3.08 11.91 -12.95
C HIS A 313 1.87 10.99 -13.13
N VAL A 314 2.09 9.87 -13.80
CA VAL A 314 1.02 8.91 -14.11
C VAL A 314 0.92 7.83 -13.06
N ALA A 315 -0.26 7.28 -12.89
CA ALA A 315 -0.55 6.26 -11.88
C ALA A 315 -0.15 6.71 -10.45
N SER A 316 -0.29 8.01 -10.16
CA SER A 316 -0.06 8.56 -8.82
C SER A 316 -1.14 8.11 -7.86
N MET A 317 -0.80 8.09 -6.58
CA MET A 317 -1.74 7.80 -5.49
C MET A 317 -1.66 8.86 -4.40
N GLY A 318 -2.71 8.92 -3.58
CA GLY A 318 -2.73 9.71 -2.37
C GLY A 318 -3.82 9.19 -1.45
N PHE A 319 -3.44 8.57 -0.33
CA PHE A 319 -4.37 8.07 0.67
C PHE A 319 -3.72 8.08 2.05
N TRP A 320 -4.54 7.87 3.08
CA TRP A 320 -4.09 7.63 4.45
C TRP A 320 -4.44 6.23 4.89
N SER A 321 -3.48 5.53 5.47
CA SER A 321 -3.74 4.36 6.30
C SER A 321 -3.81 4.82 7.75
N ALA A 322 -4.94 4.61 8.40
CA ALA A 322 -5.17 5.04 9.76
C ALA A 322 -5.63 3.85 10.63
N TRP A 323 -5.08 3.74 11.85
CA TRP A 323 -5.45 2.69 12.79
C TRP A 323 -6.32 3.28 13.90
N PHE A 324 -7.51 2.72 14.05
CA PHE A 324 -8.50 3.17 15.01
C PHE A 324 -8.79 2.11 16.06
N VAL A 325 -9.11 2.56 17.26
CA VAL A 325 -9.85 1.79 18.25
C VAL A 325 -11.27 2.34 18.33
N ARG A 326 -12.26 1.46 18.47
CA ARG A 326 -13.64 1.86 18.72
C ARG A 326 -13.75 2.46 20.13
N ASP A 327 -14.39 3.62 20.25
CA ASP A 327 -14.62 4.29 21.52
C ASP A 327 -15.93 5.08 21.45
N GLU A 328 -16.99 4.52 22.01
CA GLU A 328 -18.33 5.14 21.98
C GLU A 328 -18.42 6.40 22.85
N SER A 329 -17.45 6.65 23.73
CA SER A 329 -17.39 7.87 24.55
C SER A 329 -16.93 9.12 23.80
N VAL A 330 -16.46 8.96 22.56
CA VAL A 330 -15.97 10.07 21.74
C VAL A 330 -17.06 11.08 21.44
N LYS A 331 -16.78 12.33 21.69
CA LYS A 331 -17.64 13.47 21.35
C LYS A 331 -17.17 14.13 20.06
N ARG A 332 -18.14 14.62 19.26
CA ARG A 332 -17.85 15.39 18.04
C ARG A 332 -16.92 16.56 18.35
N CYS A 333 -15.91 16.74 17.50
CA CYS A 333 -14.90 17.79 17.63
C CYS A 333 -14.13 17.76 18.96
N GLY A 334 -13.96 16.57 19.55
CA GLY A 334 -13.19 16.38 20.77
C GLY A 334 -11.77 16.93 20.64
N ARG A 335 -11.14 17.28 21.77
CA ARG A 335 -9.79 17.91 21.79
C ARG A 335 -8.75 17.00 21.15
N ILE A 336 -7.90 17.56 20.29
CA ILE A 336 -6.74 16.87 19.74
C ILE A 336 -5.70 16.66 20.88
N PRO A 337 -5.20 15.43 21.07
CA PRO A 337 -4.17 15.14 22.07
C PRO A 337 -2.87 15.91 21.81
N LYS A 338 -2.09 16.12 22.86
CA LYS A 338 -0.77 16.77 22.75
C LYS A 338 0.37 15.77 22.54
N ASP A 339 0.11 14.48 22.63
CA ASP A 339 1.09 13.39 22.54
C ASP A 339 1.36 12.92 21.09
N ILE A 340 0.90 13.69 20.09
CA ILE A 340 1.13 13.38 18.70
C ILE A 340 2.60 13.55 18.35
N VAL A 341 3.19 12.49 17.82
CA VAL A 341 4.56 12.47 17.32
C VAL A 341 4.61 12.07 15.85
N GLU A 342 5.51 12.70 15.09
CA GLU A 342 5.85 12.24 13.75
C GLU A 342 6.76 11.02 13.84
N ILE A 343 6.43 9.98 13.07
CA ILE A 343 7.20 8.74 12.99
C ILE A 343 7.69 8.52 11.54
N ASN A 344 8.71 7.66 11.36
CA ASN A 344 9.26 7.28 10.03
C ASN A 344 9.92 8.42 9.21
N ARG A 345 10.29 9.53 9.83
CA ARG A 345 11.01 10.60 9.13
C ARG A 345 12.41 10.12 8.71
N PRO A 346 12.77 10.20 7.40
CA PRO A 346 14.11 9.87 6.95
C PRO A 346 15.16 10.82 7.55
N LYS A 347 16.39 10.33 7.74
CA LYS A 347 17.49 11.15 8.25
C LYS A 347 18.03 12.13 7.20
N ARG A 348 18.11 11.71 5.93
CA ARG A 348 18.60 12.50 4.81
C ARG A 348 17.57 12.45 3.68
N PHE A 349 17.12 13.61 3.22
CA PHE A 349 16.07 13.73 2.22
C PHE A 349 16.07 15.11 1.57
N ASP A 350 15.44 15.21 0.40
CA ASP A 350 15.05 16.45 -0.26
C ASP A 350 13.54 16.70 -0.11
N ARG A 351 13.15 17.95 -0.09
CA ARG A 351 11.72 18.38 -0.05
C ARG A 351 11.11 18.52 -1.43
N THR A 352 11.94 18.59 -2.44
CA THR A 352 11.54 18.81 -3.82
C THR A 352 11.64 17.48 -4.58
N PRO A 353 10.64 17.08 -5.36
CA PRO A 353 10.74 15.93 -6.26
C PRO A 353 11.89 16.15 -7.26
N ASN A 354 12.57 15.07 -7.64
CA ASN A 354 13.54 15.14 -8.71
C ASN A 354 12.82 15.17 -10.07
N HIS A 355 12.64 16.35 -10.63
CA HIS A 355 11.90 16.59 -11.86
C HIS A 355 12.63 16.10 -13.13
N ASP A 356 13.93 15.83 -13.05
CA ASP A 356 14.74 15.42 -14.21
C ASP A 356 14.70 13.91 -14.49
N LEU A 357 14.19 13.14 -13.54
CA LEU A 357 14.07 11.70 -13.66
C LEU A 357 12.77 11.31 -14.38
N LYS A 358 12.90 11.08 -15.67
CA LYS A 358 11.82 10.50 -16.49
C LYS A 358 12.09 9.01 -16.65
N VAL A 359 10.99 8.21 -16.67
CA VAL A 359 11.11 6.81 -17.04
C VAL A 359 11.69 6.74 -18.45
N PRO A 360 12.89 6.21 -18.65
CA PRO A 360 13.45 6.10 -19.98
C PRO A 360 12.62 5.10 -20.79
N GLN A 361 12.27 5.50 -21.99
CA GLN A 361 11.71 4.57 -22.96
C GLN A 361 12.84 3.64 -23.44
N LEU A 362 12.92 2.45 -22.87
CA LEU A 362 13.98 1.47 -23.15
C LEU A 362 13.70 0.65 -24.40
N ALA A 363 12.41 0.34 -24.62
CA ALA A 363 11.97 -0.28 -25.87
C ALA A 363 11.93 0.75 -27.01
N ARG A 364 12.18 0.31 -28.22
CA ARG A 364 12.01 1.13 -29.42
C ARG A 364 10.70 0.75 -30.12
N PRO A 365 9.83 1.72 -30.43
CA PRO A 365 8.63 1.46 -31.23
C PRO A 365 9.02 0.89 -32.60
N ILE A 366 8.31 -0.15 -33.01
CA ILE A 366 8.57 -0.88 -34.26
C ILE A 366 7.67 -0.35 -35.39
N GLY A 367 8.18 -0.37 -36.62
CA GLY A 367 7.44 -0.05 -37.83
C GLY A 367 7.47 1.44 -38.21
N ALA A 368 6.92 1.74 -39.39
CA ALA A 368 6.71 3.09 -39.90
C ALA A 368 5.52 3.77 -39.18
N PHE A 369 5.42 5.09 -39.32
CA PHE A 369 4.22 5.82 -38.86
C PHE A 369 3.04 5.46 -39.75
N SER A 370 1.89 5.17 -39.15
CA SER A 370 0.58 5.07 -39.77
C SER A 370 -0.36 6.12 -39.21
N ALA A 371 -1.27 6.63 -40.03
CA ALA A 371 -2.38 7.43 -39.54
C ALA A 371 -3.32 6.57 -38.71
N PHE A 372 -3.87 7.11 -37.63
CA PHE A 372 -4.94 6.47 -36.91
C PHE A 372 -6.20 6.47 -37.81
N ASP A 373 -6.79 5.33 -38.02
CA ASP A 373 -7.93 5.10 -38.93
C ASP A 373 -9.26 4.88 -38.21
N GLY A 374 -9.27 5.11 -36.87
CA GLY A 374 -10.46 4.89 -36.02
C GLY A 374 -10.55 3.46 -35.45
N ASN A 375 -9.77 2.50 -35.97
CA ASN A 375 -9.77 1.14 -35.48
C ASN A 375 -8.95 1.01 -34.18
N PRO A 376 -9.38 0.15 -33.21
CA PRO A 376 -8.64 -0.05 -32.00
C PRO A 376 -7.22 -0.59 -32.24
N LEU A 377 -6.23 0.06 -31.65
CA LEU A 377 -4.85 -0.36 -31.65
C LEU A 377 -4.67 -1.62 -30.80
N GLN A 378 -3.81 -2.53 -31.18
CA GLN A 378 -3.64 -3.80 -30.50
C GLN A 378 -2.57 -3.72 -29.42
N VAL A 379 -2.88 -4.22 -28.23
CA VAL A 379 -1.95 -4.44 -27.12
C VAL A 379 -1.95 -5.93 -26.80
N GLY A 380 -0.83 -6.58 -27.00
CA GLY A 380 -0.67 -8.01 -26.72
C GLY A 380 0.66 -8.28 -26.04
N ASP A 381 0.95 -9.58 -25.84
CA ASP A 381 2.17 -9.97 -25.14
C ASP A 381 3.40 -9.44 -25.90
N ASP A 382 4.11 -8.51 -25.23
CA ASP A 382 5.34 -7.83 -25.67
C ASP A 382 5.22 -6.88 -26.87
N PHE A 383 3.99 -6.41 -27.22
CA PHE A 383 3.86 -5.46 -28.34
C PHE A 383 2.73 -4.45 -28.21
N PHE A 384 2.91 -3.30 -28.89
CA PHE A 384 1.86 -2.39 -29.37
C PHE A 384 1.82 -2.42 -30.90
N ARG A 385 0.66 -2.54 -31.52
CA ARG A 385 0.47 -2.50 -32.98
C ARG A 385 -0.59 -1.52 -33.40
N PRO A 386 -0.30 -0.57 -34.31
CA PRO A 386 1.05 -0.26 -34.79
C PRO A 386 1.92 0.37 -33.70
N GLY A 387 3.25 0.23 -33.79
CA GLY A 387 4.20 0.81 -32.81
C GLY A 387 4.35 2.33 -32.95
N ARG A 388 3.97 2.91 -34.11
CA ARG A 388 4.03 4.37 -34.35
C ARG A 388 2.79 4.82 -35.08
N ILE A 389 2.08 5.82 -34.52
CA ILE A 389 0.83 6.34 -35.02
C ILE A 389 0.79 7.86 -35.01
N THR A 390 -0.01 8.43 -35.90
CA THR A 390 -0.40 9.84 -35.89
C THR A 390 -1.91 9.96 -35.72
N ALA A 391 -2.35 10.86 -34.85
CA ALA A 391 -3.76 11.19 -34.65
C ALA A 391 -3.98 12.71 -34.66
N ARG A 392 -5.21 13.15 -34.83
CA ARG A 392 -5.57 14.58 -34.75
C ARG A 392 -5.86 14.98 -33.31
N VAL A 393 -5.68 16.27 -32.99
CA VAL A 393 -6.16 16.84 -31.73
C VAL A 393 -7.66 16.59 -31.61
N GLY A 394 -8.12 16.08 -30.46
CA GLY A 394 -9.54 15.79 -30.21
C GLY A 394 -10.02 14.45 -30.80
N GLU A 395 -9.17 13.73 -31.50
CA GLU A 395 -9.49 12.38 -31.98
C GLU A 395 -9.33 11.35 -30.87
N THR A 396 -10.35 10.50 -30.66
CA THR A 396 -10.31 9.46 -29.62
C THR A 396 -9.52 8.26 -30.12
N VAL A 397 -8.39 8.01 -29.49
CA VAL A 397 -7.52 6.85 -29.74
C VAL A 397 -7.87 5.74 -28.76
N THR A 398 -8.14 4.55 -29.27
CA THR A 398 -8.54 3.37 -28.49
C THR A 398 -7.50 2.25 -28.61
N TRP A 399 -7.18 1.63 -27.50
CA TRP A 399 -6.36 0.40 -27.43
C TRP A 399 -7.24 -0.77 -26.99
N ASN A 400 -7.07 -1.91 -27.68
CA ASN A 400 -7.71 -3.18 -27.34
C ASN A 400 -6.68 -4.16 -26.78
N PHE A 401 -6.90 -4.59 -25.54
CA PHE A 401 -6.02 -5.54 -24.86
C PHE A 401 -6.41 -6.98 -25.21
N GLY A 402 -5.41 -7.75 -25.63
CA GLY A 402 -5.56 -9.17 -25.97
C GLY A 402 -4.23 -9.89 -25.75
N GLY A 403 -4.02 -10.42 -24.56
CA GLY A 403 -2.80 -11.15 -24.20
C GLY A 403 -3.03 -12.12 -23.06
N THR A 404 -2.04 -12.92 -22.73
CA THR A 404 -2.03 -13.83 -21.58
C THR A 404 -1.51 -13.15 -20.32
N ARG A 405 -0.72 -12.11 -20.48
CA ARG A 405 -0.13 -11.30 -19.42
C ARG A 405 -0.82 -9.94 -19.30
N PRO A 406 -0.80 -9.31 -18.12
CA PRO A 406 -1.35 -7.96 -17.95
C PRO A 406 -0.48 -6.91 -18.64
N HIS A 407 -1.14 -5.94 -19.29
CA HIS A 407 -0.48 -4.82 -19.98
C HIS A 407 -1.13 -3.49 -19.62
N SER A 408 -0.36 -2.41 -19.74
CA SER A 408 -0.84 -1.03 -19.60
C SER A 408 -0.47 -0.17 -20.80
N VAL A 409 -1.23 0.90 -21.02
CA VAL A 409 -0.89 2.01 -21.90
C VAL A 409 -0.62 3.20 -21.01
N THR A 410 0.61 3.71 -21.00
CA THR A 410 1.03 4.74 -20.05
C THR A 410 1.98 5.71 -20.72
N VAL A 411 1.76 7.01 -20.53
CA VAL A 411 2.67 8.06 -21.02
C VAL A 411 3.92 8.08 -20.16
N ALA A 412 5.05 7.71 -20.72
CA ALA A 412 6.36 7.87 -20.07
C ALA A 412 6.94 9.29 -20.29
N ASN A 413 6.63 9.91 -21.43
CA ASN A 413 7.05 11.27 -21.76
C ASN A 413 6.10 11.86 -22.80
N GLY A 414 5.71 13.11 -22.65
CA GLY A 414 4.80 13.79 -23.57
C GLY A 414 4.29 15.11 -23.00
N PRO A 415 3.47 15.85 -23.75
CA PRO A 415 2.94 17.15 -23.32
C PRO A 415 1.86 17.01 -22.23
N ARG A 416 1.22 15.83 -22.10
CA ARG A 416 0.22 15.52 -21.07
C ARG A 416 0.31 14.03 -20.67
N GLY A 417 0.14 13.76 -19.37
CA GLY A 417 0.08 12.41 -18.83
C GLY A 417 -1.29 11.79 -18.95
N PHE A 418 -1.35 10.52 -19.31
CA PHE A 418 -2.49 9.65 -19.18
C PHE A 418 -2.02 8.19 -19.00
N SER A 419 -2.83 7.38 -18.33
CA SER A 419 -2.57 5.96 -18.17
C SER A 419 -3.85 5.13 -18.18
N SER A 420 -3.73 3.88 -18.60
CA SER A 420 -4.75 2.86 -18.37
C SER A 420 -4.66 2.36 -16.91
N VAL A 421 -5.31 1.25 -16.60
CA VAL A 421 -5.22 0.62 -15.28
C VAL A 421 -3.75 0.36 -14.88
N TYR A 422 -3.40 0.78 -13.70
CA TYR A 422 -2.06 0.79 -13.13
C TYR A 422 -1.36 -0.58 -13.10
N TRP A 423 -2.06 -1.64 -12.68
CA TRP A 423 -1.53 -3.00 -12.65
C TRP A 423 -1.66 -3.76 -13.98
N GLY A 424 -2.17 -3.09 -15.01
CA GLY A 424 -2.43 -3.69 -16.30
C GLY A 424 -3.73 -4.50 -16.38
N ARG A 425 -4.06 -4.87 -17.62
CA ARG A 425 -5.20 -5.71 -17.94
C ARG A 425 -4.86 -6.67 -19.08
N THR A 426 -5.54 -7.81 -19.14
CA THR A 426 -5.38 -8.81 -20.19
C THR A 426 -6.44 -8.68 -21.30
N ARG A 427 -7.55 -7.99 -21.02
CA ARG A 427 -8.72 -7.86 -21.94
C ARG A 427 -9.38 -6.50 -21.79
N GLY A 428 -10.23 -6.17 -22.76
CA GLY A 428 -11.02 -4.95 -22.81
C GLY A 428 -10.31 -3.81 -23.51
N THR A 429 -10.88 -2.61 -23.45
CA THR A 429 -10.37 -1.44 -24.17
C THR A 429 -9.98 -0.32 -23.20
N TYR A 430 -9.12 0.56 -23.69
CA TYR A 430 -8.80 1.85 -23.07
C TYR A 430 -8.82 2.92 -24.15
N SER A 431 -9.46 4.05 -23.89
CA SER A 431 -9.56 5.14 -24.83
C SER A 431 -9.13 6.46 -24.19
N VAL A 432 -8.50 7.32 -24.97
CA VAL A 432 -8.15 8.69 -24.60
C VAL A 432 -8.38 9.62 -25.76
N THR A 433 -8.78 10.87 -25.47
CA THR A 433 -8.92 11.94 -26.46
C THR A 433 -7.85 12.99 -26.21
N PRO A 434 -6.66 12.90 -26.83
CA PRO A 434 -5.59 13.86 -26.62
C PRO A 434 -5.99 15.21 -27.20
N ASN A 435 -5.95 16.27 -26.35
CA ASN A 435 -6.31 17.65 -26.71
C ASN A 435 -5.09 18.59 -26.80
N VAL A 436 -3.88 18.06 -26.63
CA VAL A 436 -2.61 18.83 -26.73
C VAL A 436 -1.73 18.20 -27.79
N LYS A 437 -1.30 19.05 -28.76
CA LYS A 437 -0.35 18.63 -29.80
C LYS A 437 0.99 18.22 -29.22
N GLY A 438 1.62 17.26 -29.85
CA GLY A 438 2.97 16.85 -29.52
C GLY A 438 3.21 15.34 -29.66
N THR A 439 4.40 14.92 -29.27
CA THR A 439 4.82 13.52 -29.30
C THR A 439 4.66 12.91 -27.91
N TYR A 440 3.83 11.89 -27.82
CA TYR A 440 3.63 11.08 -26.65
C TYR A 440 4.43 9.77 -26.80
N ARG A 441 5.28 9.50 -25.84
CA ARG A 441 6.00 8.24 -25.75
C ARG A 441 5.32 7.35 -24.74
N LEU A 442 4.80 6.22 -25.22
CA LEU A 442 4.02 5.30 -24.43
C LEU A 442 4.84 4.05 -24.10
N VAL A 443 4.60 3.48 -22.93
CA VAL A 443 5.19 2.24 -22.45
C VAL A 443 4.11 1.38 -21.78
N CYS A 444 4.37 0.08 -21.68
CA CYS A 444 3.68 -0.76 -20.71
C CYS A 444 4.44 -0.70 -19.38
N LEU A 445 3.79 -0.31 -18.26
CA LEU A 445 4.45 -0.24 -16.96
C LEU A 445 4.91 -1.61 -16.46
N VAL A 446 4.19 -2.68 -16.84
CA VAL A 446 4.58 -4.05 -16.48
C VAL A 446 5.82 -4.51 -17.27
N HIS A 447 5.93 -4.11 -18.56
CA HIS A 447 7.01 -4.52 -19.46
C HIS A 447 7.73 -3.31 -20.11
N PRO A 448 8.32 -2.39 -19.31
CA PRO A 448 8.80 -1.10 -19.82
C PRO A 448 10.03 -1.23 -20.72
N THR A 449 10.73 -2.37 -20.70
CA THR A 449 11.92 -2.62 -21.52
C THR A 449 11.61 -3.26 -22.88
N THR A 450 10.40 -3.81 -23.07
CA THR A 450 10.03 -4.52 -24.29
C THR A 450 8.90 -3.87 -25.07
N MET A 451 8.01 -3.13 -24.38
CA MET A 451 6.82 -2.56 -24.99
C MET A 451 6.83 -1.04 -25.02
N ALA A 452 6.92 -0.49 -26.20
CA ALA A 452 6.85 0.96 -26.43
C ALA A 452 6.06 1.31 -27.69
N GLN A 453 5.40 2.48 -27.65
CA GLN A 453 4.68 3.08 -28.78
C GLN A 453 4.96 4.57 -28.85
N THR A 454 4.91 5.14 -30.04
CA THR A 454 4.91 6.59 -30.26
C THR A 454 3.58 7.03 -30.85
N LEU A 455 2.90 7.94 -30.17
CA LEU A 455 1.72 8.64 -30.67
C LEU A 455 2.09 10.09 -30.94
N VAL A 456 1.93 10.55 -32.18
CA VAL A 456 2.10 11.97 -32.56
C VAL A 456 0.72 12.57 -32.77
N VAL A 457 0.38 13.59 -31.98
CA VAL A 457 -0.88 14.36 -32.05
C VAL A 457 -0.61 15.67 -32.78
N ARG A 458 -1.35 15.92 -33.89
CA ARG A 458 -1.15 17.05 -34.81
C ARG A 458 -2.37 17.95 -34.90
#